data_224d8f357a6c37b7e8c0d29176ebcdf2
#
_entry.id   224d8f357a6c37b7e8c0d29176ebcdf2
#
_cell.length_a   1.000
_cell.length_b   1.000
_cell.length_c   1.000
_cell.angle_alpha   90.00
_cell.angle_beta   90.00
_cell.angle_gamma   90.00
#
_symmetry.space_group_name_H-M   'P 1'
#
loop_
_entity.id
_entity.type
_entity.pdbx_description
1 polymer ?
#
loop_
_entity_poly.entity_id
_entity_poly.type
_entity_poly.pdbx_seq_one_letter_code
_entity_poly.pdbx_strand_id
1 'polypeptide(L)'
;MKLNLHLTPHFGHEIDIYARFNKPTVERSQARQNNDMSETILKRTYLTSEQKTQKPSSLIPPQTYHAQLAHRIHYSPQFENGRVKNEMPNVPSPQSFWQVCWSYLGGRTPLSPNEHLPHSPIQPTQFAQRSESMRLTWLGHSTMLVEVDGIRILTDPVFDYASPFIAKAWFERNIPNTHARDCLPIPEIIVISHDHYDHLEASTIRFYADKPVTFYVPLGVGKHLIKWGVCADNIVEFDWWDSVHYAGIELICTPANHNSGRTYFDKNATLWASWVIKGKEETLYFSGDSAYDSHFSEIAQRCGPIDIACLEVAADVKGQGYPVENWGHMQAHHTVQAFHDLNAKKLLPVHWATYELFTHRWDEPISDLLAHCQKEHITLLTPMPGESFYVHQEHINKQWWREKEICEPARILT
;
A
#
# COMPACT_ATOMS: atom_id res chain seq x y z
N MET A 1 -5.02 6.72 27.92
CA MET A 1 -6.47 6.58 28.06
C MET A 1 -6.88 5.58 27.01
N LYS A 2 -7.41 4.42 27.38
CA LYS A 2 -7.83 3.41 26.40
C LYS A 2 -9.19 3.86 25.88
N LEU A 3 -9.29 4.17 24.59
CA LEU A 3 -10.56 4.26 23.88
C LEU A 3 -10.81 2.89 23.26
N ASN A 4 -11.68 2.09 23.85
CA ASN A 4 -12.17 0.89 23.19
C ASN A 4 -13.31 1.30 22.26
N LEU A 5 -13.03 1.34 20.96
CA LEU A 5 -14.05 1.44 19.95
C LEU A 5 -14.33 0.01 19.47
N HIS A 6 -15.44 -0.58 19.93
CA HIS A 6 -15.90 -1.85 19.40
C HIS A 6 -16.57 -1.60 18.06
N LEU A 7 -15.88 -1.96 16.99
CA LEU A 7 -16.44 -2.01 15.64
C LEU A 7 -16.65 -3.48 15.31
N THR A 8 -17.88 -3.90 15.11
CA THR A 8 -18.17 -5.24 14.58
C THR A 8 -18.27 -5.19 13.07
N PRO A 9 -17.26 -5.69 12.33
CA PRO A 9 -17.42 -5.92 10.90
C PRO A 9 -18.43 -7.05 10.65
N HIS A 10 -18.88 -7.17 9.45
CA HIS A 10 -19.89 -8.16 8.99
C HIS A 10 -19.62 -9.63 9.36
N PHE A 11 -18.49 -9.95 9.96
CA PHE A 11 -18.08 -11.31 10.34
C PHE A 11 -18.10 -11.59 11.85
N GLY A 12 -18.54 -10.66 12.69
CA GLY A 12 -18.70 -10.90 14.14
C GLY A 12 -17.39 -10.95 14.95
N HIS A 13 -16.31 -10.42 14.42
CA HIS A 13 -15.04 -10.26 15.15
C HIS A 13 -14.97 -8.90 15.83
N GLU A 14 -14.40 -8.85 17.03
CA GLU A 14 -14.12 -7.59 17.74
C GLU A 14 -12.89 -6.90 17.15
N ILE A 15 -12.97 -5.58 16.97
CA ILE A 15 -11.85 -4.74 16.54
C ILE A 15 -11.51 -3.80 17.69
N ASP A 16 -10.29 -3.93 18.21
CA ASP A 16 -9.74 -3.01 19.21
C ASP A 16 -8.73 -2.08 18.53
N ILE A 17 -8.99 -0.77 18.57
CA ILE A 17 -8.10 0.26 18.04
C ILE A 17 -7.32 0.89 19.20
N TYR A 18 -5.99 0.83 19.12
CA TYR A 18 -5.09 1.43 20.10
C TYR A 18 -4.36 2.61 19.48
N ALA A 19 -4.64 3.82 19.97
CA ALA A 19 -3.84 5.00 19.67
C ALA A 19 -2.77 5.15 20.77
N ARG A 20 -1.49 5.05 20.45
CA ARG A 20 -0.39 5.32 21.38
C ARG A 20 -0.05 6.80 21.36
N PHE A 21 -0.51 7.53 22.39
CA PHE A 21 -0.02 8.88 22.63
C PHE A 21 1.28 8.84 23.43
N ASN A 22 2.41 9.13 22.79
CA ASN A 22 3.61 9.56 23.52
C ASN A 22 3.44 11.04 23.89
N LYS A 23 3.36 11.32 25.17
CA LYS A 23 3.36 12.70 25.70
C LYS A 23 4.79 13.22 25.76
N PRO A 24 5.09 14.41 25.22
CA PRO A 24 6.11 15.25 25.80
C PRO A 24 5.54 15.88 27.08
N THR A 25 6.26 15.75 28.18
CA THR A 25 5.96 16.40 29.45
C THR A 25 6.12 17.90 29.31
N VAL A 26 5.04 18.62 29.12
CA VAL A 26 4.95 20.05 29.39
C VAL A 26 3.74 20.29 30.28
N GLU A 27 4.00 20.64 31.53
CA GLU A 27 2.98 21.13 32.45
C GLU A 27 2.32 22.38 31.88
N ARG A 28 1.01 22.33 31.69
CA ARG A 28 0.13 23.51 31.71
C ARG A 28 -1.19 23.16 32.39
N SER A 29 -1.35 23.75 33.54
CA SER A 29 -2.61 23.92 34.24
C SER A 29 -3.61 24.71 33.41
N GLN A 30 -4.87 24.30 33.43
CA GLN A 30 -6.12 24.88 32.95
C GLN A 30 -6.70 24.17 31.70
N ALA A 31 -7.55 23.20 31.96
CA ALA A 31 -8.73 22.85 31.16
C ALA A 31 -9.64 21.89 31.97
N ARG A 32 -10.29 22.43 32.98
CA ARG A 32 -11.53 21.85 33.52
C ARG A 32 -12.69 22.60 32.89
N GLN A 33 -13.22 22.12 31.80
CA GLN A 33 -14.57 22.38 31.26
C GLN A 33 -14.60 21.91 29.82
N ASN A 34 -14.78 20.62 29.54
CA ASN A 34 -15.26 20.08 28.26
C ASN A 34 -15.37 18.54 28.31
N ASN A 35 -15.69 17.97 29.49
CA ASN A 35 -15.81 16.50 29.62
C ASN A 35 -17.21 15.96 29.29
N ASP A 36 -18.17 16.81 28.92
CA ASP A 36 -19.58 16.40 28.81
C ASP A 36 -20.05 16.05 27.39
N MET A 37 -19.24 16.38 26.35
CA MET A 37 -19.59 16.03 24.97
C MET A 37 -19.00 14.72 24.48
N SER A 38 -18.01 14.15 25.13
CA SER A 38 -17.35 12.91 24.70
C SER A 38 -18.09 11.64 25.09
N GLU A 39 -18.90 11.65 26.14
CA GLU A 39 -19.65 10.46 26.58
C GLU A 39 -20.95 10.21 25.79
N THR A 40 -21.53 11.22 25.16
CA THR A 40 -22.78 11.09 24.39
C THR A 40 -22.58 10.47 23.01
N ILE A 41 -21.35 10.51 22.46
CA ILE A 41 -21.04 9.98 21.13
C ILE A 41 -20.75 8.47 21.13
N LEU A 42 -20.55 7.85 22.29
CA LEU A 42 -20.08 6.47 22.44
C LEU A 42 -21.17 5.40 22.65
N LYS A 43 -22.45 5.73 22.61
CA LYS A 43 -23.52 4.73 22.69
C LYS A 43 -23.97 4.30 21.30
N ARG A 44 -23.33 3.30 20.74
CA ARG A 44 -23.78 2.58 19.53
C ARG A 44 -24.82 1.51 19.89
N THR A 45 -25.98 1.57 19.25
CA THR A 45 -27.03 0.53 19.31
C THR A 45 -26.72 -0.54 18.28
N TYR A 46 -26.62 -1.79 18.69
CA TYR A 46 -26.38 -2.94 17.80
C TYR A 46 -27.66 -3.33 17.04
N LEU A 47 -27.53 -3.59 15.74
CA LEU A 47 -28.62 -4.09 14.89
C LEU A 47 -28.56 -5.62 14.81
N THR A 48 -29.72 -6.27 14.86
CA THR A 48 -29.88 -7.73 14.77
C THR A 48 -29.87 -8.23 13.31
N SER A 49 -29.65 -9.53 13.13
CA SER A 49 -29.35 -10.21 11.86
C SER A 49 -30.44 -10.15 10.76
N GLU A 50 -31.63 -9.64 11.03
CA GLU A 50 -32.75 -9.61 10.08
C GLU A 50 -32.79 -8.37 9.16
N GLN A 51 -31.93 -7.37 9.35
CA GLN A 51 -31.93 -6.12 8.54
C GLN A 51 -30.98 -6.14 7.34
N LYS A 52 -30.49 -7.32 6.93
CA LYS A 52 -29.42 -7.46 5.92
C LYS A 52 -29.82 -7.37 4.45
N THR A 53 -31.05 -7.02 4.09
CA THR A 53 -31.51 -6.98 2.69
C THR A 53 -31.75 -5.58 2.12
N GLN A 54 -31.52 -4.53 2.90
CA GLN A 54 -31.51 -3.15 2.38
C GLN A 54 -30.06 -2.70 2.17
N LYS A 55 -29.78 -1.95 1.08
CA LYS A 55 -28.51 -1.23 0.89
C LYS A 55 -28.13 -0.60 2.23
N PRO A 56 -26.91 -0.86 2.76
CA PRO A 56 -26.53 -0.28 4.03
C PRO A 56 -26.54 1.25 3.90
N SER A 57 -27.55 1.89 4.48
CA SER A 57 -27.45 3.31 4.76
C SER A 57 -26.37 3.47 5.81
N SER A 58 -25.36 4.29 5.55
CA SER A 58 -24.30 4.59 6.50
C SER A 58 -24.91 4.96 7.86
N LEU A 59 -24.48 4.27 8.92
CA LEU A 59 -24.85 4.61 10.31
C LEU A 59 -24.19 5.92 10.73
N ILE A 60 -23.04 6.26 10.10
CA ILE A 60 -22.35 7.52 10.28
C ILE A 60 -22.70 8.42 9.10
N PRO A 61 -23.44 9.53 9.32
CA PRO A 61 -23.67 10.51 8.28
C PRO A 61 -22.32 11.04 7.74
N PRO A 62 -22.17 11.26 6.44
CA PRO A 62 -20.94 11.80 5.84
C PRO A 62 -20.42 13.08 6.53
N GLN A 63 -21.30 13.96 6.99
CA GLN A 63 -20.93 15.17 7.73
C GLN A 63 -20.27 14.84 9.08
N THR A 64 -20.74 13.80 9.79
CA THR A 64 -20.13 13.35 11.05
C THR A 64 -18.76 12.74 10.79
N TYR A 65 -18.63 11.93 9.74
CA TYR A 65 -17.34 11.39 9.30
C TYR A 65 -16.34 12.51 8.99
N HIS A 66 -16.72 13.49 8.19
CA HIS A 66 -15.84 14.61 7.86
C HIS A 66 -15.45 15.47 9.08
N ALA A 67 -16.35 15.64 10.04
CA ALA A 67 -16.03 16.35 11.28
C ALA A 67 -15.03 15.57 12.15
N GLN A 68 -15.19 14.27 12.26
CA GLN A 68 -14.25 13.38 12.98
C GLN A 68 -12.87 13.37 12.31
N LEU A 69 -12.84 13.26 10.98
CA LEU A 69 -11.59 13.31 10.22
C LEU A 69 -10.89 14.66 10.38
N ALA A 70 -11.62 15.78 10.26
CA ALA A 70 -11.05 17.12 10.44
C ALA A 70 -10.45 17.29 11.85
N HIS A 71 -11.11 16.74 12.89
CA HIS A 71 -10.58 16.73 14.24
C HIS A 71 -9.28 15.92 14.34
N ARG A 72 -9.25 14.71 13.77
CA ARG A 72 -8.04 13.85 13.78
C ARG A 72 -6.87 14.54 13.05
N ILE A 73 -7.11 15.09 11.86
CA ILE A 73 -6.10 15.84 11.08
C ILE A 73 -5.59 17.05 11.88
N HIS A 74 -6.46 17.77 12.59
CA HIS A 74 -6.05 18.93 13.39
C HIS A 74 -5.09 18.57 14.53
N TYR A 75 -5.24 17.38 15.12
CA TYR A 75 -4.41 16.92 16.24
C TYR A 75 -3.27 15.98 15.82
N SER A 76 -3.22 15.58 14.56
CA SER A 76 -2.13 14.76 14.05
C SER A 76 -0.83 15.55 13.97
N PRO A 77 0.29 15.03 14.50
CA PRO A 77 1.59 15.69 14.38
C PRO A 77 2.14 15.69 12.95
N GLN A 78 1.55 14.89 12.06
CA GLN A 78 1.97 14.77 10.65
C GLN A 78 1.46 15.95 9.80
N PHE A 79 0.42 16.65 10.27
CA PHE A 79 -0.20 17.74 9.51
C PHE A 79 0.22 19.12 10.02
N GLU A 80 0.63 19.97 9.09
CA GLU A 80 0.84 21.40 9.33
C GLU A 80 0.06 22.21 8.29
N ASN A 81 -0.81 23.11 8.74
CA ASN A 81 -1.69 23.92 7.86
C ASN A 81 -2.52 23.05 6.88
N GLY A 82 -2.99 21.86 7.32
CA GLY A 82 -3.78 20.94 6.53
C GLY A 82 -3.00 20.21 5.42
N ARG A 83 -1.68 20.18 5.52
CA ARG A 83 -0.78 19.45 4.61
C ARG A 83 0.18 18.61 5.41
N VAL A 84 0.46 17.41 4.90
CA VAL A 84 1.44 16.50 5.48
C VAL A 84 2.85 16.94 5.10
N LYS A 85 3.78 16.74 6.00
CA LYS A 85 5.21 16.94 5.79
C LYS A 85 5.99 15.68 6.12
N ASN A 86 7.00 15.38 5.32
CA ASN A 86 8.02 14.42 5.67
C ASN A 86 8.96 15.00 6.74
N GLU A 87 9.51 14.15 7.60
CA GLU A 87 10.58 14.55 8.52
C GLU A 87 11.81 15.01 7.74
N MET A 88 12.22 14.23 6.72
CA MET A 88 13.19 14.68 5.72
C MET A 88 12.48 15.14 4.45
N PRO A 89 12.64 16.40 4.02
CA PRO A 89 11.98 16.91 2.82
C PRO A 89 12.41 16.15 1.57
N ASN A 90 11.45 15.78 0.73
CA ASN A 90 11.74 15.23 -0.59
C ASN A 90 12.43 16.27 -1.48
N VAL A 91 13.45 15.85 -2.20
CA VAL A 91 14.07 16.68 -3.24
C VAL A 91 13.10 16.75 -4.43
N PRO A 92 12.81 17.93 -4.97
CA PRO A 92 11.97 18.04 -6.15
C PRO A 92 12.55 17.25 -7.32
N SER A 93 11.70 16.53 -8.06
CA SER A 93 12.13 15.89 -9.30
C SER A 93 12.77 16.94 -10.24
N PRO A 94 13.96 16.67 -10.80
CA PRO A 94 14.59 17.60 -11.73
C PRO A 94 13.84 17.71 -13.06
N GLN A 95 12.92 16.77 -13.34
CA GLN A 95 12.08 16.84 -14.53
C GLN A 95 10.87 17.74 -14.29
N SER A 96 10.68 18.71 -15.16
CA SER A 96 9.46 19.51 -15.17
C SER A 96 8.27 18.64 -15.59
N PHE A 97 7.08 18.95 -15.11
CA PHE A 97 5.83 18.32 -15.54
C PHE A 97 5.71 18.21 -17.08
N TRP A 98 6.14 19.24 -17.80
CA TRP A 98 6.12 19.25 -19.26
C TRP A 98 7.12 18.28 -19.89
N GLN A 99 8.30 18.09 -19.31
CA GLN A 99 9.26 17.10 -19.79
C GLN A 99 8.71 15.68 -19.62
N VAL A 100 8.06 15.40 -18.50
CA VAL A 100 7.36 14.13 -18.27
C VAL A 100 6.22 13.94 -19.29
N CYS A 101 5.38 14.96 -19.50
CA CYS A 101 4.31 14.88 -20.50
C CYS A 101 4.87 14.66 -21.93
N TRP A 102 5.98 15.30 -22.30
CA TRP A 102 6.61 15.12 -23.60
C TRP A 102 7.16 13.72 -23.79
N SER A 103 7.74 13.10 -22.76
CA SER A 103 8.25 11.73 -22.87
C SER A 103 7.14 10.71 -23.18
N TYR A 104 5.90 10.98 -22.75
CA TYR A 104 4.74 10.13 -22.99
C TYR A 104 3.94 10.44 -24.26
N LEU A 105 4.13 11.61 -24.90
CA LEU A 105 3.42 11.97 -26.13
C LEU A 105 3.79 11.12 -27.36
N GLY A 106 4.90 10.39 -27.30
CA GLY A 106 5.39 9.52 -28.37
C GLY A 106 4.76 8.11 -28.42
N GLY A 107 3.85 7.76 -27.52
CA GLY A 107 3.34 6.40 -27.37
C GLY A 107 4.25 5.52 -26.51
N ARG A 108 4.10 4.18 -26.61
CA ARG A 108 4.98 3.23 -25.88
C ARG A 108 6.44 3.54 -26.19
N THR A 109 7.19 3.80 -25.14
CA THR A 109 8.61 4.11 -25.26
C THR A 109 9.41 2.82 -25.45
N PRO A 110 10.69 2.88 -25.89
CA PRO A 110 11.59 1.70 -25.86
C PRO A 110 11.82 1.13 -24.46
N LEU A 111 11.28 1.77 -23.43
CA LEU A 111 11.41 1.40 -22.04
C LEU A 111 10.35 0.36 -21.62
N SER A 112 9.21 0.29 -22.34
CA SER A 112 8.16 -0.72 -22.12
C SER A 112 8.54 -2.06 -22.73
N PRO A 113 8.02 -3.19 -22.22
CA PRO A 113 8.19 -4.48 -22.87
C PRO A 113 7.45 -4.49 -24.22
N ASN A 114 8.01 -5.18 -25.21
CA ASN A 114 7.42 -5.28 -26.56
C ASN A 114 6.08 -6.03 -26.57
N GLU A 115 5.87 -6.91 -25.61
CA GLU A 115 4.67 -7.73 -25.42
C GLU A 115 4.26 -7.72 -23.96
N HIS A 116 3.06 -8.23 -23.69
CA HIS A 116 2.65 -8.46 -22.30
C HIS A 116 3.59 -9.40 -21.59
N LEU A 117 3.86 -9.06 -20.31
CA LEU A 117 4.74 -9.86 -19.45
C LEU A 117 4.06 -11.17 -19.04
N PRO A 118 4.85 -12.24 -18.80
CA PRO A 118 4.33 -13.50 -18.32
C PRO A 118 3.66 -13.32 -16.94
N HIS A 119 2.62 -14.10 -16.71
CA HIS A 119 1.89 -14.15 -15.46
C HIS A 119 1.27 -15.53 -15.25
N SER A 120 1.03 -15.87 -14.00
CA SER A 120 0.23 -17.05 -13.62
C SER A 120 -1.25 -16.65 -13.57
N PRO A 121 -2.11 -17.26 -14.39
CA PRO A 121 -3.54 -16.92 -14.37
C PRO A 121 -4.16 -17.24 -13.01
N ILE A 122 -4.87 -16.26 -12.44
CA ILE A 122 -5.59 -16.43 -11.18
C ILE A 122 -6.76 -17.40 -11.37
N GLN A 123 -6.76 -18.46 -10.57
CA GLN A 123 -7.83 -19.44 -10.54
C GLN A 123 -8.57 -19.36 -9.18
N PRO A 124 -9.91 -19.23 -9.15
CA PRO A 124 -10.66 -19.18 -7.88
C PRO A 124 -10.39 -20.40 -6.97
N THR A 125 -10.06 -21.54 -7.56
CA THR A 125 -9.72 -22.76 -6.82
C THR A 125 -8.47 -22.66 -5.97
N GLN A 126 -7.51 -21.75 -6.32
CA GLN A 126 -6.32 -21.48 -5.51
C GLN A 126 -6.68 -20.98 -4.11
N PHE A 127 -7.82 -20.33 -3.99
CA PHE A 127 -8.28 -19.65 -2.78
C PHE A 127 -9.50 -20.34 -2.15
N ALA A 128 -9.82 -21.57 -2.58
CA ALA A 128 -10.97 -22.33 -2.06
C ALA A 128 -10.87 -22.57 -0.55
N GLN A 129 -9.64 -22.78 -0.06
CA GLN A 129 -9.34 -22.89 1.36
C GLN A 129 -8.55 -21.67 1.83
N ARG A 130 -8.90 -21.14 3.00
CA ARG A 130 -8.16 -20.08 3.67
C ARG A 130 -6.82 -20.62 4.17
N SER A 131 -5.80 -19.78 4.13
CA SER A 131 -4.49 -20.14 4.65
C SER A 131 -4.34 -19.70 6.11
N GLU A 132 -3.95 -20.63 6.97
CA GLU A 132 -3.56 -20.31 8.35
C GLU A 132 -2.15 -19.74 8.41
N SER A 133 -1.22 -20.22 7.57
CA SER A 133 0.12 -19.65 7.43
C SER A 133 0.10 -18.46 6.45
N MET A 134 1.07 -17.57 6.57
CA MET A 134 1.15 -16.43 5.67
C MET A 134 1.44 -16.87 4.23
N ARG A 135 0.48 -16.62 3.35
CA ARG A 135 0.54 -16.87 1.92
C ARG A 135 0.36 -15.58 1.15
N LEU A 136 1.27 -15.29 0.24
CA LEU A 136 1.22 -14.10 -0.60
C LEU A 136 0.98 -14.48 -2.05
N THR A 137 0.20 -13.64 -2.72
CA THR A 137 0.02 -13.67 -4.18
C THR A 137 0.27 -12.27 -4.70
N TRP A 138 1.43 -12.05 -5.33
CA TRP A 138 1.73 -10.77 -5.97
C TRP A 138 0.97 -10.64 -7.27
N LEU A 139 0.21 -9.56 -7.42
CA LEU A 139 -0.68 -9.31 -8.56
C LEU A 139 -0.13 -8.24 -9.51
N GLY A 140 1.09 -7.81 -9.26
CA GLY A 140 1.77 -6.74 -9.98
C GLY A 140 1.73 -5.40 -9.24
N HIS A 141 2.70 -4.54 -9.52
CA HIS A 141 2.93 -3.27 -8.84
C HIS A 141 2.97 -3.45 -7.32
N SER A 142 2.18 -2.70 -6.57
CA SER A 142 2.03 -2.81 -5.11
C SER A 142 0.77 -3.59 -4.69
N THR A 143 0.08 -4.23 -5.64
CA THR A 143 -1.11 -5.03 -5.39
C THR A 143 -0.73 -6.45 -4.98
N MET A 144 -1.11 -6.86 -3.76
CA MET A 144 -0.89 -8.21 -3.25
C MET A 144 -2.13 -8.71 -2.51
N LEU A 145 -2.46 -9.99 -2.68
CA LEU A 145 -3.33 -10.70 -1.76
C LEU A 145 -2.46 -11.36 -0.69
N VAL A 146 -2.64 -10.95 0.55
CA VAL A 146 -2.01 -11.52 1.76
C VAL A 146 -3.06 -12.35 2.48
N GLU A 147 -2.79 -13.62 2.71
CA GLU A 147 -3.60 -14.48 3.54
C GLU A 147 -2.78 -14.85 4.77
N VAL A 148 -3.31 -14.64 5.96
CA VAL A 148 -2.67 -14.91 7.24
C VAL A 148 -3.71 -15.21 8.31
N ASP A 149 -3.52 -16.31 9.08
CA ASP A 149 -4.45 -16.74 10.14
C ASP A 149 -5.92 -16.83 9.67
N GLY A 150 -6.14 -17.28 8.45
CA GLY A 150 -7.47 -17.39 7.84
C GLY A 150 -8.06 -16.06 7.34
N ILE A 151 -7.37 -14.92 7.49
CA ILE A 151 -7.81 -13.59 7.04
C ILE A 151 -7.16 -13.23 5.72
N ARG A 152 -7.91 -12.56 4.85
CA ARG A 152 -7.48 -12.07 3.53
C ARG A 152 -7.38 -10.56 3.52
N ILE A 153 -6.23 -10.06 3.15
CA ILE A 153 -5.92 -8.64 3.07
C ILE A 153 -5.46 -8.33 1.65
N LEU A 154 -6.01 -7.30 1.03
CA LEU A 154 -5.59 -6.86 -0.29
C LEU A 154 -4.91 -5.48 -0.16
N THR A 155 -3.65 -5.37 -0.61
CA THR A 155 -2.88 -4.12 -0.55
C THR A 155 -2.98 -3.37 -1.87
N ASP A 156 -3.13 -2.04 -1.80
CA ASP A 156 -3.10 -1.08 -2.92
C ASP A 156 -3.69 -1.63 -4.23
N PRO A 157 -4.99 -1.97 -4.26
CA PRO A 157 -5.56 -2.75 -5.36
C PRO A 157 -5.80 -1.88 -6.60
N VAL A 158 -4.92 -2.01 -7.58
CA VAL A 158 -5.02 -1.38 -8.90
C VAL A 158 -4.98 -2.46 -9.98
N PHE A 159 -6.08 -2.61 -10.71
CA PHE A 159 -6.23 -3.69 -11.69
C PHE A 159 -6.31 -3.18 -13.14
N ASP A 160 -6.61 -1.91 -13.36
CA ASP A 160 -6.76 -1.34 -14.70
C ASP A 160 -5.61 -0.37 -15.01
N TYR A 161 -5.73 0.92 -14.65
CA TYR A 161 -4.82 1.98 -15.09
C TYR A 161 -4.26 2.77 -13.91
N ALA A 162 -2.97 3.06 -13.97
CA ALA A 162 -2.27 3.90 -12.99
C ALA A 162 -2.39 5.40 -13.29
N SER A 163 -3.53 5.88 -13.80
CA SER A 163 -3.65 7.25 -14.30
C SER A 163 -5.06 7.80 -14.23
N PRO A 164 -5.25 9.15 -14.27
CA PRO A 164 -6.55 9.75 -14.49
C PRO A 164 -7.12 9.33 -15.84
N PHE A 165 -8.45 9.33 -15.93
CA PHE A 165 -9.22 8.89 -17.11
C PHE A 165 -8.72 9.41 -18.47
N ILE A 166 -8.16 10.62 -18.49
CA ILE A 166 -7.67 11.29 -19.72
C ILE A 166 -6.37 10.66 -20.25
N ALA A 167 -5.59 10.01 -19.40
CA ALA A 167 -4.26 9.48 -19.73
C ALA A 167 -4.19 7.94 -19.74
N LYS A 168 -5.33 7.26 -19.82
CA LYS A 168 -5.42 5.79 -19.73
C LYS A 168 -4.47 5.05 -20.66
N ALA A 169 -4.33 5.51 -21.90
CA ALA A 169 -3.50 4.86 -22.91
C ALA A 169 -1.98 4.96 -22.62
N TRP A 170 -1.57 5.82 -21.70
CA TRP A 170 -0.15 6.02 -21.38
C TRP A 170 0.34 5.14 -20.23
N PHE A 171 -0.58 4.64 -19.40
CA PHE A 171 -0.25 3.88 -18.20
C PHE A 171 -1.03 2.55 -18.16
N GLU A 172 -1.01 1.86 -19.31
CA GLU A 172 -1.52 0.49 -19.38
C GLU A 172 -0.63 -0.47 -18.61
N ARG A 173 -1.23 -1.54 -18.10
CA ARG A 173 -0.48 -2.60 -17.43
C ARG A 173 0.34 -3.41 -18.45
N ASN A 174 1.61 -3.60 -18.16
CA ASN A 174 2.47 -4.54 -18.90
C ASN A 174 2.11 -6.01 -18.60
N ILE A 175 1.50 -6.26 -17.46
CA ILE A 175 1.01 -7.58 -17.04
C ILE A 175 -0.48 -7.65 -17.33
N PRO A 176 -0.95 -8.62 -18.15
CA PRO A 176 -2.37 -8.76 -18.45
C PRO A 176 -3.18 -8.97 -17.17
N ASN A 177 -4.21 -8.18 -17.02
CA ASN A 177 -5.11 -8.28 -15.86
C ASN A 177 -6.43 -8.94 -16.22
N THR A 178 -6.40 -9.94 -17.07
CA THR A 178 -7.61 -10.63 -17.52
C THR A 178 -8.35 -11.22 -16.32
N HIS A 179 -9.34 -10.45 -15.82
CA HIS A 179 -10.28 -10.85 -14.77
C HIS A 179 -9.67 -11.20 -13.39
N ALA A 180 -8.44 -10.78 -13.07
CA ALA A 180 -7.84 -11.10 -11.77
C ALA A 180 -8.72 -10.65 -10.61
N ARG A 181 -9.22 -9.41 -10.65
CA ARG A 181 -10.12 -8.87 -9.62
C ARG A 181 -11.38 -9.72 -9.41
N ASP A 182 -12.00 -10.19 -10.50
CA ASP A 182 -13.24 -10.97 -10.45
C ASP A 182 -13.01 -12.43 -10.00
N CYS A 183 -11.78 -12.92 -10.15
CA CYS A 183 -11.37 -14.28 -9.74
C CYS A 183 -10.81 -14.35 -8.31
N LEU A 184 -10.45 -13.21 -7.72
CA LEU A 184 -9.98 -13.16 -6.34
C LEU A 184 -11.12 -13.39 -5.35
N PRO A 185 -10.85 -14.02 -4.20
CA PRO A 185 -11.82 -14.05 -3.11
C PRO A 185 -12.05 -12.62 -2.60
N ILE A 186 -13.25 -12.35 -2.07
CA ILE A 186 -13.52 -11.09 -1.38
C ILE A 186 -12.64 -11.03 -0.12
N PRO A 187 -11.75 -10.02 0.01
CA PRO A 187 -10.93 -9.87 1.20
C PRO A 187 -11.78 -9.32 2.36
N GLU A 188 -11.37 -9.58 3.59
CA GLU A 188 -11.93 -8.93 4.77
C GLU A 188 -11.46 -7.47 4.86
N ILE A 189 -10.22 -7.23 4.46
CA ILE A 189 -9.56 -5.94 4.62
C ILE A 189 -8.92 -5.52 3.29
N ILE A 190 -9.10 -4.26 2.94
CA ILE A 190 -8.29 -3.59 1.92
C ILE A 190 -7.44 -2.53 2.60
N VAL A 191 -6.13 -2.63 2.43
CA VAL A 191 -5.15 -1.67 2.95
C VAL A 191 -4.68 -0.76 1.82
N ILE A 192 -4.68 0.55 2.06
CA ILE A 192 -4.16 1.54 1.12
C ILE A 192 -2.96 2.24 1.75
N SER A 193 -1.88 2.40 0.99
CA SER A 193 -0.69 3.13 1.43
C SER A 193 -0.86 4.65 1.28
N HIS A 194 -1.36 5.10 0.13
CA HIS A 194 -1.59 6.52 -0.16
C HIS A 194 -2.54 6.71 -1.35
N ASP A 195 -2.79 7.94 -1.77
CA ASP A 195 -3.84 8.26 -2.74
C ASP A 195 -3.38 8.44 -4.19
N HIS A 196 -2.15 8.10 -4.58
CA HIS A 196 -1.73 8.12 -5.97
C HIS A 196 -2.53 7.15 -6.83
N TYR A 197 -2.55 7.37 -8.15
CA TYR A 197 -3.42 6.62 -9.07
C TYR A 197 -3.04 5.15 -9.21
N ASP A 198 -1.77 4.82 -9.04
CA ASP A 198 -1.19 3.49 -9.11
C ASP A 198 -1.28 2.69 -7.79
N HIS A 199 -1.85 3.31 -6.73
CA HIS A 199 -2.13 2.68 -5.44
C HIS A 199 -3.61 2.74 -5.06
N LEU A 200 -4.34 3.72 -5.58
CA LEU A 200 -5.76 3.92 -5.27
C LEU A 200 -6.58 4.12 -6.54
N GLU A 201 -7.16 3.05 -7.04
CA GLU A 201 -7.95 3.04 -8.26
C GLU A 201 -9.45 3.14 -8.00
N ALA A 202 -10.10 4.15 -8.62
CA ALA A 202 -11.53 4.40 -8.42
C ALA A 202 -12.44 3.26 -8.92
N SER A 203 -12.07 2.57 -10.01
CA SER A 203 -12.87 1.46 -10.55
C SER A 203 -12.85 0.27 -9.61
N THR A 204 -11.71 -0.05 -9.04
CA THR A 204 -11.53 -1.12 -8.06
C THR A 204 -12.24 -0.81 -6.74
N ILE A 205 -12.13 0.42 -6.24
CA ILE A 205 -12.86 0.81 -5.02
C ILE A 205 -14.38 0.71 -5.21
N ARG A 206 -14.92 1.15 -6.35
CA ARG A 206 -16.36 0.98 -6.66
C ARG A 206 -16.76 -0.48 -6.73
N PHE A 207 -15.91 -1.37 -7.25
CA PHE A 207 -16.17 -2.81 -7.29
C PHE A 207 -16.30 -3.40 -5.89
N TYR A 208 -15.56 -2.89 -4.90
CA TYR A 208 -15.61 -3.37 -3.52
C TYR A 208 -16.56 -2.56 -2.62
N ALA A 209 -17.13 -1.46 -3.09
CA ALA A 209 -17.90 -0.54 -2.26
C ALA A 209 -19.18 -1.14 -1.64
N ASP A 210 -19.78 -2.13 -2.30
CA ASP A 210 -21.00 -2.84 -1.84
C ASP A 210 -20.68 -4.21 -1.22
N LYS A 211 -19.42 -4.58 -1.09
CA LYS A 211 -18.98 -5.86 -0.55
C LYS A 211 -18.66 -5.75 0.95
N PRO A 212 -18.64 -6.88 1.68
CA PRO A 212 -18.33 -6.90 3.11
C PRO A 212 -16.81 -6.73 3.35
N VAL A 213 -16.28 -5.60 2.98
CA VAL A 213 -14.85 -5.24 3.06
C VAL A 213 -14.70 -4.04 3.98
N THR A 214 -13.70 -4.06 4.86
CA THR A 214 -13.27 -2.89 5.63
C THR A 214 -12.02 -2.30 4.98
N PHE A 215 -12.02 -0.97 4.78
CA PHE A 215 -10.90 -0.25 4.20
C PHE A 215 -10.07 0.39 5.31
N TYR A 216 -8.80 0.03 5.40
CA TYR A 216 -7.82 0.62 6.30
C TYR A 216 -6.92 1.56 5.50
N VAL A 217 -6.98 2.85 5.82
CA VAL A 217 -6.38 3.89 5.00
C VAL A 217 -5.73 4.97 5.87
N PRO A 218 -4.69 5.67 5.38
CA PRO A 218 -4.13 6.82 6.09
C PRO A 218 -5.12 7.99 6.16
N LEU A 219 -4.90 8.89 7.13
CA LEU A 219 -5.75 10.07 7.35
C LEU A 219 -5.98 10.89 6.07
N GLY A 220 -7.24 11.11 5.76
CA GLY A 220 -7.70 11.91 4.62
C GLY A 220 -7.97 11.11 3.35
N VAL A 221 -7.48 9.87 3.22
CA VAL A 221 -7.69 9.03 2.03
C VAL A 221 -9.16 8.60 1.90
N GLY A 222 -9.82 8.34 3.01
CA GLY A 222 -11.22 7.87 3.04
C GLY A 222 -12.21 8.82 2.36
N LYS A 223 -11.89 10.11 2.21
CA LYS A 223 -12.70 11.06 1.43
C LYS A 223 -12.90 10.62 -0.03
N HIS A 224 -11.87 9.98 -0.62
CA HIS A 224 -11.95 9.45 -1.97
C HIS A 224 -12.87 8.23 -2.02
N LEU A 225 -12.78 7.35 -1.02
CA LEU A 225 -13.58 6.14 -0.91
C LEU A 225 -15.09 6.48 -0.79
N ILE A 226 -15.43 7.44 0.08
CA ILE A 226 -16.81 7.94 0.22
C ILE A 226 -17.32 8.51 -1.11
N LYS A 227 -16.53 9.32 -1.78
CA LYS A 227 -16.86 9.88 -3.10
C LYS A 227 -17.16 8.77 -4.13
N TRP A 228 -16.54 7.61 -4.00
CA TRP A 228 -16.72 6.47 -4.91
C TRP A 228 -17.75 5.44 -4.42
N GLY A 229 -18.46 5.73 -3.34
CA GLY A 229 -19.63 4.98 -2.88
C GLY A 229 -19.39 4.02 -1.73
N VAL A 230 -18.21 4.03 -1.11
CA VAL A 230 -17.95 3.24 0.11
C VAL A 230 -18.71 3.86 1.29
N CYS A 231 -19.38 3.00 2.08
CA CYS A 231 -20.02 3.41 3.31
C CYS A 231 -18.97 3.87 4.33
N ALA A 232 -19.22 4.99 5.01
CA ALA A 232 -18.30 5.53 6.02
C ALA A 232 -18.02 4.52 7.16
N ASP A 233 -18.96 3.65 7.49
CA ASP A 233 -18.79 2.62 8.51
C ASP A 233 -17.79 1.53 8.11
N ASN A 234 -17.48 1.40 6.84
CA ASN A 234 -16.50 0.45 6.29
C ASN A 234 -15.11 1.08 6.11
N ILE A 235 -14.90 2.32 6.58
CA ILE A 235 -13.62 3.03 6.45
C ILE A 235 -13.06 3.29 7.83
N VAL A 236 -11.82 2.85 8.05
CA VAL A 236 -11.03 3.17 9.23
C VAL A 236 -9.80 3.92 8.77
N GLU A 237 -9.65 5.16 9.25
CA GLU A 237 -8.48 5.98 8.95
C GLU A 237 -7.45 5.90 10.08
N PHE A 238 -6.17 5.91 9.72
CA PHE A 238 -5.04 5.74 10.62
C PHE A 238 -4.08 6.92 10.54
N ASP A 239 -3.55 7.34 11.67
CA ASP A 239 -2.33 8.12 11.76
C ASP A 239 -1.13 7.17 11.87
N TRP A 240 0.09 7.66 11.70
CA TRP A 240 1.28 6.84 11.95
C TRP A 240 1.29 6.35 13.39
N TRP A 241 1.62 5.07 13.55
CA TRP A 241 1.65 4.31 14.81
C TRP A 241 0.27 3.97 15.40
N ASP A 242 -0.81 4.30 14.73
CA ASP A 242 -2.10 3.69 15.06
C ASP A 242 -2.09 2.22 14.68
N SER A 243 -2.72 1.39 15.50
CA SER A 243 -2.87 -0.03 15.22
C SER A 243 -4.28 -0.52 15.48
N VAL A 244 -4.62 -1.64 14.87
CA VAL A 244 -5.90 -2.33 15.01
C VAL A 244 -5.69 -3.83 15.15
N HIS A 245 -6.41 -4.46 16.05
CA HIS A 245 -6.52 -5.90 16.12
C HIS A 245 -7.81 -6.37 15.44
N TYR A 246 -7.67 -7.33 14.53
CA TYR A 246 -8.77 -7.93 13.79
C TYR A 246 -8.60 -9.45 13.74
N ALA A 247 -9.53 -10.20 14.34
CA ALA A 247 -9.57 -11.68 14.30
C ALA A 247 -8.22 -12.36 14.67
N GLY A 248 -7.44 -11.77 15.56
CA GLY A 248 -6.17 -12.32 16.04
C GLY A 248 -4.93 -11.82 15.32
N ILE A 249 -5.08 -11.06 14.23
CA ILE A 249 -3.97 -10.36 13.57
C ILE A 249 -3.90 -8.90 14.04
N GLU A 250 -2.72 -8.29 13.98
CA GLU A 250 -2.52 -6.87 14.23
C GLU A 250 -2.04 -6.17 12.95
N LEU A 251 -2.70 -5.06 12.59
CA LEU A 251 -2.22 -4.16 11.52
C LEU A 251 -1.78 -2.85 12.16
N ILE A 252 -0.61 -2.36 11.78
CA ILE A 252 -0.01 -1.13 12.28
C ILE A 252 0.27 -0.21 11.10
N CYS A 253 -0.29 0.99 11.13
CA CYS A 253 0.04 2.06 10.19
C CYS A 253 1.39 2.64 10.59
N THR A 254 2.37 2.57 9.72
CA THR A 254 3.75 2.97 10.00
C THR A 254 4.21 4.10 9.09
N PRO A 255 5.23 4.89 9.49
CA PRO A 255 5.74 5.98 8.67
C PRO A 255 6.24 5.54 7.31
N ALA A 256 6.16 6.46 6.34
CA ALA A 256 6.82 6.40 5.06
C ALA A 256 7.31 7.81 4.68
N ASN A 257 8.27 7.92 3.78
CA ASN A 257 8.76 9.20 3.26
C ASN A 257 8.35 9.35 1.79
N HIS A 258 7.19 9.95 1.57
CA HIS A 258 6.61 10.05 0.23
C HIS A 258 5.87 11.39 0.05
N ASN A 259 4.86 11.39 -0.77
CA ASN A 259 3.92 12.49 -0.96
C ASN A 259 2.55 11.95 -1.36
N SER A 260 1.56 12.81 -1.42
CA SER A 260 0.20 12.44 -1.82
C SER A 260 -0.41 13.51 -2.74
N GLY A 261 -1.52 13.14 -3.38
CA GLY A 261 -2.32 14.03 -4.20
C GLY A 261 -2.71 13.42 -5.54
N ARG A 262 -3.92 13.74 -5.99
CA ARG A 262 -4.49 13.29 -7.26
C ARG A 262 -4.67 14.43 -8.25
N THR A 263 -4.46 15.66 -7.79
CA THR A 263 -4.54 16.89 -8.58
C THR A 263 -3.49 17.88 -8.11
N TYR A 264 -3.28 18.93 -8.88
CA TYR A 264 -2.37 20.02 -8.48
C TYR A 264 -2.80 20.68 -7.14
N PHE A 265 -4.11 20.69 -6.83
CA PHE A 265 -4.67 21.42 -5.70
C PHE A 265 -4.66 20.64 -4.38
N ASP A 266 -4.55 19.32 -4.41
CA ASP A 266 -4.63 18.45 -3.24
C ASP A 266 -3.30 17.80 -2.86
N LYS A 267 -2.18 18.31 -3.37
CA LYS A 267 -0.84 17.83 -3.02
C LYS A 267 -0.66 17.82 -1.50
N ASN A 268 -0.25 16.66 -0.96
CA ASN A 268 -0.04 16.42 0.47
C ASN A 268 -1.26 16.72 1.36
N ALA A 269 -2.49 16.60 0.82
CA ALA A 269 -3.71 16.80 1.58
C ALA A 269 -4.21 15.52 2.29
N THR A 270 -3.56 14.39 2.05
CA THR A 270 -3.78 13.11 2.71
C THR A 270 -2.46 12.60 3.25
N LEU A 271 -2.51 11.80 4.32
CA LEU A 271 -1.35 11.10 4.83
C LEU A 271 -1.00 9.95 3.86
N TRP A 272 0.27 9.56 3.85
CA TRP A 272 0.79 8.33 3.27
C TRP A 272 1.35 7.45 4.38
N ALA A 273 1.44 6.15 4.15
CA ALA A 273 1.88 5.21 5.16
C ALA A 273 2.46 3.94 4.55
N SER A 274 3.30 3.28 5.31
CA SER A 274 3.61 1.87 5.20
C SER A 274 2.79 1.07 6.22
N TRP A 275 2.83 -0.25 6.13
CA TRP A 275 2.03 -1.11 6.99
C TRP A 275 2.81 -2.30 7.51
N VAL A 276 2.62 -2.63 8.78
CA VAL A 276 3.04 -3.89 9.36
C VAL A 276 1.80 -4.75 9.61
N ILE A 277 1.83 -5.99 9.13
CA ILE A 277 0.77 -6.99 9.31
C ILE A 277 1.37 -8.13 10.11
N LYS A 278 0.91 -8.30 11.35
CA LYS A 278 1.37 -9.35 12.26
C LYS A 278 0.31 -10.43 12.39
N GLY A 279 0.65 -11.63 11.95
CA GLY A 279 -0.06 -12.84 12.29
C GLY A 279 0.50 -13.46 13.58
N LYS A 280 0.04 -14.68 13.89
CA LYS A 280 0.51 -15.42 15.08
C LYS A 280 1.98 -15.82 14.98
N GLU A 281 2.43 -16.22 13.79
CA GLU A 281 3.76 -16.80 13.57
C GLU A 281 4.64 -15.93 12.67
N GLU A 282 4.05 -15.13 11.78
CA GLU A 282 4.77 -14.43 10.72
C GLU A 282 4.36 -12.95 10.67
N THR A 283 5.33 -12.09 10.40
CA THR A 283 5.14 -10.65 10.26
C THR A 283 5.57 -10.17 8.88
N LEU A 284 4.69 -9.44 8.20
CA LEU A 284 4.93 -8.79 6.94
C LEU A 284 5.05 -7.28 7.12
N TYR A 285 6.03 -6.69 6.46
CA TYR A 285 6.11 -5.25 6.23
C TYR A 285 5.80 -4.92 4.78
N PHE A 286 4.92 -3.95 4.54
CA PHE A 286 4.58 -3.41 3.22
C PHE A 286 4.92 -1.93 3.18
N SER A 287 5.86 -1.54 2.32
CA SER A 287 6.36 -0.16 2.27
C SER A 287 5.34 0.83 1.71
N GLY A 288 4.40 0.40 0.85
CA GLY A 288 3.81 1.32 -0.11
C GLY A 288 4.93 1.97 -0.90
N ASP A 289 4.83 3.29 -1.16
CA ASP A 289 5.90 4.09 -1.72
C ASP A 289 6.61 4.87 -0.63
N SER A 290 7.93 4.84 -0.64
CA SER A 290 8.76 5.55 0.33
C SER A 290 10.18 5.77 -0.19
N ALA A 291 10.70 6.98 -0.07
CA ALA A 291 12.13 7.17 -0.09
C ALA A 291 12.78 6.51 1.13
N TYR A 292 14.06 6.20 1.02
CA TYR A 292 14.85 5.69 2.15
C TYR A 292 15.02 6.78 3.22
N ASP A 293 14.75 6.42 4.48
CA ASP A 293 14.94 7.27 5.66
C ASP A 293 15.05 6.41 6.92
N SER A 294 15.32 7.03 8.06
CA SER A 294 15.50 6.39 9.39
C SER A 294 14.26 5.64 9.90
N HIS A 295 13.09 5.87 9.35
CA HIS A 295 11.85 5.20 9.76
C HIS A 295 11.92 3.67 9.63
N PHE A 296 12.71 3.10 8.71
CA PHE A 296 12.87 1.65 8.60
C PHE A 296 13.47 1.03 9.86
N SER A 297 14.53 1.65 10.41
CA SER A 297 15.10 1.22 11.68
C SER A 297 14.14 1.37 12.86
N GLU A 298 13.36 2.45 12.90
CA GLU A 298 12.34 2.67 13.93
C GLU A 298 11.23 1.62 13.85
N ILE A 299 10.78 1.27 12.66
CA ILE A 299 9.78 0.22 12.42
C ILE A 299 10.30 -1.13 12.91
N ALA A 300 11.56 -1.48 12.59
CA ALA A 300 12.18 -2.70 13.09
C ALA A 300 12.19 -2.77 14.62
N GLN A 301 12.56 -1.67 15.28
CA GLN A 301 12.63 -1.59 16.75
C GLN A 301 11.25 -1.73 17.40
N ARG A 302 10.20 -1.14 16.80
CA ARG A 302 8.86 -1.13 17.40
C ARG A 302 8.01 -2.35 17.01
N CYS A 303 8.22 -2.87 15.81
CA CYS A 303 7.33 -3.86 15.19
C CYS A 303 7.98 -5.21 14.90
N GLY A 304 9.31 -5.28 14.87
CA GLY A 304 10.03 -6.53 14.53
C GLY A 304 9.81 -7.68 15.54
N PRO A 305 10.21 -8.91 15.16
CA PRO A 305 10.92 -9.26 13.95
C PRO A 305 10.05 -9.23 12.68
N ILE A 306 10.65 -8.98 11.50
CA ILE A 306 10.00 -8.97 10.20
C ILE A 306 10.41 -10.23 9.40
N ASP A 307 9.45 -11.06 9.04
CA ASP A 307 9.72 -12.28 8.26
C ASP A 307 9.85 -12.00 6.76
N ILE A 308 9.04 -11.09 6.25
CA ILE A 308 9.10 -10.64 4.87
C ILE A 308 8.88 -9.14 4.76
N ALA A 309 9.79 -8.46 4.04
CA ALA A 309 9.66 -7.06 3.66
C ALA A 309 9.26 -6.94 2.18
N CYS A 310 8.07 -6.43 1.94
CA CYS A 310 7.58 -6.07 0.61
C CYS A 310 7.95 -4.61 0.37
N LEU A 311 9.07 -4.38 -0.35
CA LEU A 311 9.66 -3.06 -0.53
C LEU A 311 9.55 -2.61 -1.98
N GLU A 312 9.21 -1.33 -2.17
CA GLU A 312 9.28 -0.73 -3.49
C GLU A 312 10.72 -0.72 -4.03
N VAL A 313 10.86 -0.71 -5.34
CA VAL A 313 12.14 -0.56 -6.01
C VAL A 313 12.02 0.23 -7.29
N ALA A 314 12.87 1.25 -7.45
CA ALA A 314 13.17 1.91 -8.72
C ALA A 314 14.59 1.54 -9.17
N ALA A 315 14.91 1.76 -10.45
CA ALA A 315 16.24 1.53 -10.96
C ALA A 315 17.27 2.49 -10.36
N ASP A 316 18.52 2.05 -10.23
CA ASP A 316 19.61 2.92 -9.84
C ASP A 316 19.87 3.98 -10.92
N VAL A 317 19.85 5.24 -10.53
CA VAL A 317 20.08 6.35 -11.47
C VAL A 317 21.57 6.46 -11.79
N LYS A 318 21.93 6.06 -13.01
CA LYS A 318 23.31 6.09 -13.49
C LYS A 318 23.55 7.38 -14.27
N GLY A 319 24.17 8.38 -13.63
CA GLY A 319 24.74 9.54 -14.35
C GLY A 319 23.74 10.57 -14.88
N GLN A 320 22.49 10.56 -14.48
CA GLN A 320 21.46 11.47 -15.00
C GLN A 320 21.25 12.74 -14.18
N GLY A 321 22.10 13.03 -13.19
CA GLY A 321 21.99 14.27 -12.40
C GLY A 321 20.76 14.33 -11.49
N TYR A 322 20.06 13.24 -11.29
CA TYR A 322 19.02 13.15 -10.26
C TYR A 322 19.68 13.26 -8.89
N PRO A 323 19.10 14.02 -7.99
CA PRO A 323 19.52 13.93 -6.59
C PRO A 323 19.31 12.47 -6.18
N VAL A 324 20.38 11.79 -5.84
CA VAL A 324 20.41 10.35 -5.50
C VAL A 324 19.60 10.07 -4.23
N GLU A 325 19.19 11.12 -3.52
CA GLU A 325 18.61 11.05 -2.19
C GLU A 325 17.22 11.70 -2.15
N ASN A 326 16.24 11.01 -1.57
CA ASN A 326 14.93 11.54 -1.15
C ASN A 326 14.04 12.19 -2.24
N TRP A 327 13.85 11.55 -3.37
CA TRP A 327 12.86 12.02 -4.36
C TRP A 327 11.47 11.36 -4.21
N GLY A 328 11.25 10.62 -3.12
CA GLY A 328 9.98 9.97 -2.79
C GLY A 328 9.93 8.48 -3.13
N HIS A 329 11.01 7.92 -3.67
CA HIS A 329 11.14 6.50 -4.01
C HIS A 329 12.54 5.97 -3.69
N MET A 330 12.65 4.64 -3.49
CA MET A 330 13.91 3.95 -3.27
C MET A 330 14.50 3.44 -4.58
N GLN A 331 15.77 3.75 -4.82
CA GLN A 331 16.60 3.05 -5.81
C GLN A 331 17.01 1.68 -5.25
N ALA A 332 17.47 0.76 -6.11
CA ALA A 332 17.77 -0.62 -5.74
C ALA A 332 18.71 -0.73 -4.52
N HIS A 333 19.77 0.09 -4.46
CA HIS A 333 20.69 0.10 -3.30
C HIS A 333 20.03 0.63 -2.02
N HIS A 334 19.09 1.57 -2.10
CA HIS A 334 18.32 2.04 -0.95
C HIS A 334 17.33 0.96 -0.46
N THR A 335 16.71 0.20 -1.39
CA THR A 335 15.83 -0.93 -1.04
C THR A 335 16.59 -1.99 -0.23
N VAL A 336 17.85 -2.28 -0.60
CA VAL A 336 18.71 -3.19 0.15
C VAL A 336 19.05 -2.61 1.53
N GLN A 337 19.36 -1.33 1.64
CA GLN A 337 19.63 -0.69 2.92
C GLN A 337 18.38 -0.71 3.83
N ALA A 338 17.21 -0.39 3.29
CA ALA A 338 15.94 -0.47 4.02
C ALA A 338 15.65 -1.90 4.52
N PHE A 339 15.96 -2.91 3.70
CA PHE A 339 15.86 -4.32 4.09
C PHE A 339 16.72 -4.66 5.31
N HIS A 340 17.98 -4.20 5.33
CA HIS A 340 18.87 -4.39 6.46
C HIS A 340 18.39 -3.64 7.71
N ASP A 341 17.96 -2.39 7.56
CA ASP A 341 17.46 -1.59 8.67
C ASP A 341 16.18 -2.17 9.29
N LEU A 342 15.33 -2.79 8.47
CA LEU A 342 14.16 -3.56 8.94
C LEU A 342 14.55 -4.86 9.63
N ASN A 343 15.79 -5.31 9.49
CA ASN A 343 16.24 -6.63 9.93
C ASN A 343 15.31 -7.76 9.44
N ALA A 344 14.88 -7.66 8.20
CA ALA A 344 13.94 -8.60 7.60
C ALA A 344 14.64 -9.88 7.11
N LYS A 345 13.91 -11.00 7.08
CA LYS A 345 14.48 -12.29 6.65
C LYS A 345 14.41 -12.51 5.14
N LYS A 346 13.36 -12.01 4.48
CA LYS A 346 13.11 -12.17 3.04
C LYS A 346 12.69 -10.84 2.43
N LEU A 347 13.10 -10.59 1.19
CA LEU A 347 12.78 -9.40 0.41
C LEU A 347 11.87 -9.76 -0.77
N LEU A 348 10.68 -9.18 -0.85
CA LEU A 348 9.79 -9.20 -2.01
C LEU A 348 9.77 -7.80 -2.63
N PRO A 349 10.33 -7.58 -3.82
CA PRO A 349 10.27 -6.28 -4.49
C PRO A 349 8.87 -6.03 -5.05
N VAL A 350 8.34 -4.85 -4.81
CA VAL A 350 7.08 -4.34 -5.37
C VAL A 350 7.32 -3.07 -6.17
N HIS A 351 6.29 -2.51 -6.79
CA HIS A 351 6.33 -1.24 -7.54
C HIS A 351 7.16 -1.30 -8.84
N TRP A 352 7.36 -2.45 -9.43
CA TRP A 352 8.13 -2.64 -10.67
C TRP A 352 7.35 -3.44 -11.73
N ALA A 353 7.83 -3.46 -12.96
CA ALA A 353 7.36 -4.22 -14.13
C ALA A 353 5.94 -3.90 -14.63
N THR A 354 5.02 -3.48 -13.77
CA THR A 354 3.58 -3.43 -14.08
C THR A 354 3.18 -2.21 -14.88
N TYR A 355 3.71 -1.04 -14.51
CA TYR A 355 3.44 0.25 -15.15
C TYR A 355 4.75 0.93 -15.50
N GLU A 356 4.74 1.72 -16.59
CA GLU A 356 5.86 2.58 -16.96
C GLU A 356 5.63 3.96 -16.33
N LEU A 357 6.18 4.16 -15.15
CA LEU A 357 6.02 5.41 -14.37
C LEU A 357 7.27 6.28 -14.38
N PHE A 358 8.43 5.71 -14.78
CA PHE A 358 9.73 6.36 -14.74
C PHE A 358 10.47 6.25 -16.07
N THR A 359 11.59 6.99 -16.20
CA THR A 359 12.41 7.02 -17.41
C THR A 359 13.48 5.92 -17.49
N HIS A 360 13.28 4.80 -16.81
CA HIS A 360 14.10 3.60 -16.90
C HIS A 360 13.34 2.45 -17.58
N ARG A 361 14.04 1.43 -18.03
CA ARG A 361 13.41 0.22 -18.60
C ARG A 361 12.60 -0.49 -17.49
N TRP A 362 11.53 -1.15 -17.90
CA TRP A 362 10.62 -1.89 -16.99
C TRP A 362 11.31 -2.96 -16.13
N ASP A 363 12.42 -3.57 -16.63
CA ASP A 363 13.20 -4.64 -16.00
C ASP A 363 14.47 -4.15 -15.29
N GLU A 364 14.82 -2.87 -15.42
CA GLU A 364 16.02 -2.30 -14.84
C GLU A 364 15.97 -2.30 -13.29
N PRO A 365 14.85 -1.94 -12.62
CA PRO A 365 14.79 -1.97 -11.16
C PRO A 365 15.12 -3.33 -10.56
N ILE A 366 14.51 -4.39 -11.10
CA ILE A 366 14.74 -5.74 -10.58
C ILE A 366 16.12 -6.27 -10.95
N SER A 367 16.68 -5.86 -12.07
CA SER A 367 18.03 -6.26 -12.48
C SER A 367 19.10 -5.63 -11.59
N ASP A 368 18.95 -4.35 -11.25
CA ASP A 368 19.82 -3.65 -10.31
C ASP A 368 19.69 -4.23 -8.90
N LEU A 369 18.46 -4.45 -8.43
CA LEU A 369 18.20 -5.04 -7.11
C LEU A 369 18.78 -6.46 -6.99
N LEU A 370 18.62 -7.30 -8.02
CA LEU A 370 19.19 -8.64 -8.03
C LEU A 370 20.71 -8.63 -7.87
N ALA A 371 21.39 -7.69 -8.54
CA ALA A 371 22.84 -7.55 -8.43
C ALA A 371 23.27 -7.19 -7.00
N HIS A 372 22.57 -6.27 -6.35
CA HIS A 372 22.82 -5.93 -4.94
C HIS A 372 22.52 -7.10 -3.99
N CYS A 373 21.37 -7.76 -4.16
CA CYS A 373 20.99 -8.89 -3.30
C CYS A 373 21.96 -10.06 -3.41
N GLN A 374 22.47 -10.35 -4.62
CA GLN A 374 23.49 -11.39 -4.81
C GLN A 374 24.78 -11.08 -4.09
N LYS A 375 25.24 -9.83 -4.15
CA LYS A 375 26.45 -9.35 -3.47
C LYS A 375 26.34 -9.46 -1.95
N GLU A 376 25.16 -9.22 -1.38
CA GLU A 376 24.93 -9.16 0.05
C GLU A 376 24.20 -10.41 0.61
N HIS A 377 24.06 -11.46 -0.22
CA HIS A 377 23.44 -12.74 0.14
C HIS A 377 22.00 -12.61 0.70
N ILE A 378 21.23 -11.64 0.17
CA ILE A 378 19.84 -11.43 0.57
C ILE A 378 18.93 -12.44 -0.11
N THR A 379 17.99 -13.01 0.65
CA THR A 379 16.93 -13.88 0.11
C THR A 379 15.88 -13.03 -0.62
N LEU A 380 16.10 -12.84 -1.93
CA LEU A 380 15.20 -12.10 -2.82
C LEU A 380 14.13 -13.05 -3.37
N LEU A 381 12.86 -12.69 -3.24
CA LEU A 381 11.72 -13.44 -3.78
C LEU A 381 11.19 -12.73 -5.03
N THR A 382 11.06 -13.48 -6.12
CA THR A 382 10.58 -12.96 -7.41
C THR A 382 9.51 -13.89 -8.00
N PRO A 383 8.36 -14.04 -7.30
CA PRO A 383 7.26 -14.82 -7.83
C PRO A 383 6.77 -14.22 -9.15
N MET A 384 6.29 -15.08 -10.05
CA MET A 384 5.58 -14.58 -11.23
C MET A 384 4.27 -13.92 -10.79
N PRO A 385 3.85 -12.80 -11.40
CA PRO A 385 2.56 -12.20 -11.06
C PRO A 385 1.42 -13.22 -11.13
N GLY A 386 0.65 -13.33 -10.06
CA GLY A 386 -0.41 -14.35 -9.90
C GLY A 386 0.04 -15.66 -9.26
N GLU A 387 1.33 -15.88 -9.07
CA GLU A 387 1.86 -17.05 -8.36
C GLU A 387 1.74 -16.85 -6.85
N SER A 388 1.19 -17.86 -6.14
CA SER A 388 1.11 -17.83 -4.68
C SER A 388 2.27 -18.59 -4.06
N PHE A 389 2.81 -18.09 -2.94
CA PHE A 389 3.86 -18.75 -2.17
C PHE A 389 3.65 -18.56 -0.67
N TYR A 390 4.23 -19.44 0.14
CA TYR A 390 4.21 -19.35 1.61
C TYR A 390 5.49 -18.72 2.14
N VAL A 391 5.36 -17.76 3.08
CA VAL A 391 6.50 -17.02 3.62
C VAL A 391 7.49 -17.93 4.35
N HIS A 392 7.02 -18.94 5.11
CA HIS A 392 7.89 -19.88 5.83
C HIS A 392 8.59 -20.90 4.93
N GLN A 393 8.15 -21.06 3.68
CA GLN A 393 8.73 -22.05 2.75
C GLN A 393 9.84 -21.44 1.91
N GLU A 394 10.72 -22.32 1.38
CA GLU A 394 11.64 -21.94 0.32
C GLU A 394 10.87 -21.75 -0.97
N HIS A 395 11.17 -20.67 -1.68
CA HIS A 395 10.57 -20.36 -2.98
C HIS A 395 11.63 -20.50 -4.07
N ILE A 396 11.30 -21.22 -5.15
CA ILE A 396 12.19 -21.33 -6.32
C ILE A 396 12.00 -20.08 -7.16
N ASN A 397 12.93 -19.16 -7.04
CA ASN A 397 12.91 -17.91 -7.80
C ASN A 397 13.26 -18.18 -9.27
N LYS A 398 12.36 -17.82 -10.16
CA LYS A 398 12.60 -17.77 -11.59
C LYS A 398 12.83 -16.34 -12.00
N GLN A 399 13.84 -16.12 -12.85
CA GLN A 399 14.03 -14.79 -13.46
C GLN A 399 13.10 -14.67 -14.69
N TRP A 400 11.79 -14.77 -14.46
CA TRP A 400 10.75 -14.82 -15.49
C TRP A 400 10.78 -13.59 -16.43
N TRP A 401 11.31 -12.47 -15.97
CA TRP A 401 11.47 -11.27 -16.78
C TRP A 401 12.59 -11.37 -17.81
N ARG A 402 13.51 -12.37 -17.70
CA ARG A 402 14.61 -12.62 -18.63
C ARG A 402 14.32 -13.73 -19.63
N GLU A 403 13.26 -14.50 -19.47
CA GLU A 403 12.98 -15.68 -20.31
C GLU A 403 12.81 -15.35 -21.79
N LYS A 404 12.51 -14.08 -22.15
CA LYS A 404 12.38 -13.62 -23.54
C LYS A 404 13.71 -13.21 -24.19
N GLU A 405 14.75 -12.87 -23.42
CA GLU A 405 16.08 -12.57 -24.00
C GLU A 405 16.77 -13.81 -24.58
N ILE A 406 16.39 -15.00 -24.13
CA ILE A 406 16.97 -16.28 -24.57
C ILE A 406 16.40 -16.71 -25.93
N CYS A 407 15.26 -16.18 -26.35
CA CYS A 407 14.58 -16.51 -27.62
C CYS A 407 14.91 -15.61 -28.80
N GLU A 408 15.65 -14.52 -28.63
CA GLU A 408 16.15 -13.75 -29.78
C GLU A 408 17.43 -14.44 -30.32
N PRO A 409 17.42 -14.97 -31.55
CA PRO A 409 18.64 -15.47 -32.18
C PRO A 409 19.59 -14.26 -32.33
N ALA A 410 20.84 -14.44 -31.88
CA ALA A 410 21.89 -13.44 -32.03
C ALA A 410 21.82 -12.82 -33.45
N ARG A 411 21.49 -11.53 -33.56
CA ARG A 411 21.56 -10.81 -34.83
C ARG A 411 23.03 -10.85 -35.27
N ILE A 412 23.28 -11.72 -36.22
CA ILE A 412 24.55 -11.73 -36.95
C ILE A 412 24.63 -10.37 -37.61
N LEU A 413 25.54 -9.52 -37.10
CA LEU A 413 25.95 -8.30 -37.78
C LEU A 413 26.66 -8.70 -39.06
N THR A 414 25.96 -8.61 -40.17
CA THR A 414 26.56 -8.63 -41.52
C THR A 414 26.89 -7.21 -41.94
#